data_2435a39e28787732d4193d954dda8d31
#
_entry.id   2435a39e28787732d4193d954dda8d31
#
_cell.length_a   1.000
_cell.length_b   1.000
_cell.length_c   1.000
_cell.angle_alpha   90.00
_cell.angle_beta   90.00
_cell.angle_gamma   90.00
#
_symmetry.space_group_name_H-M   'P 1'
#
loop_
_entity.id
_entity.type
_entity.pdbx_description
1 polymer ?
#
loop_
_entity_poly.entity_id
_entity_poly.type
_entity_poly.pdbx_seq_one_letter_code
_entity_poly.pdbx_strand_id
1 'polypeptide(L)'
;MTKRVTILGSTGSIGENTLDLVRRAEPGALKVVSLTANKNAEKLAAQAIEFQAEYVALADPKNANQLKSALAGHSVEIGIGPDALIEAASQPADFCMAAIIGAAGLKPTLAAVDQGLHLGLANKECLVCAGDLFMQRVSDKGTTLLPVDSEHNAIFQVLERDKPLGVKRLILTASGGPFREASLADLQSVTRENALAHPVWSMGAKISIDSATLMNKGLELIEASYLFHRPSKEIDVIVHPQSIIHSMVEYIDGSVLAQLGSPDMRTPIAYALGWPNRMQAPVERLDLAKMSGLTFFEPDTVKFPALRLAREALEAGGKAPCVLNAANEIAVEAFLKKEISFLNISKIVESTLNQHAAKSCFGAAPLEIADIIVTDKAARLSAREQLQKL
;
A
#
# COMPACT_ATOMS: atom_id res chain seq x y z
N MET A 1 -0.37 17.47 -24.61
CA MET A 1 -1.58 17.69 -23.77
C MET A 1 -1.16 17.68 -22.33
N THR A 2 -1.72 18.53 -21.50
CA THR A 2 -1.49 18.56 -20.04
C THR A 2 -2.18 17.37 -19.39
N LYS A 3 -1.45 16.52 -18.65
CA LYS A 3 -2.01 15.38 -17.92
C LYS A 3 -2.64 15.87 -16.60
N ARG A 4 -3.91 15.59 -16.40
CA ARG A 4 -4.68 15.97 -15.21
C ARG A 4 -4.54 14.91 -14.13
N VAL A 5 -4.19 15.32 -12.90
CA VAL A 5 -3.79 14.41 -11.82
C VAL A 5 -4.63 14.64 -10.56
N THR A 6 -5.25 13.59 -10.04
CA THR A 6 -5.87 13.54 -8.70
C THR A 6 -4.96 12.79 -7.73
N ILE A 7 -4.82 13.28 -6.50
CA ILE A 7 -3.98 12.63 -5.47
C ILE A 7 -4.82 12.40 -4.21
N LEU A 8 -5.19 11.16 -3.99
CA LEU A 8 -5.90 10.73 -2.78
C LEU A 8 -4.87 10.48 -1.68
N GLY A 9 -4.93 11.27 -0.61
CA GLY A 9 -3.95 11.21 0.49
C GLY A 9 -2.69 12.06 0.24
N SER A 10 -2.85 13.26 -0.32
CA SER A 10 -1.76 14.16 -0.73
C SER A 10 -0.81 14.58 0.39
N THR A 11 -1.27 14.60 1.63
CA THR A 11 -0.47 15.00 2.81
C THR A 11 0.37 13.88 3.40
N GLY A 12 0.21 12.64 2.90
CA GLY A 12 1.02 11.47 3.26
C GLY A 12 2.30 11.38 2.42
N SER A 13 3.20 10.44 2.79
CA SER A 13 4.51 10.29 2.13
C SER A 13 4.42 10.08 0.61
N ILE A 14 3.53 9.20 0.14
CA ILE A 14 3.35 8.96 -1.31
C ILE A 14 2.77 10.20 -1.99
N GLY A 15 1.78 10.86 -1.38
CA GLY A 15 1.21 12.09 -1.92
C GLY A 15 2.23 13.21 -2.04
N GLU A 16 3.09 13.40 -1.04
CA GLU A 16 4.17 14.39 -1.06
C GLU A 16 5.22 14.10 -2.14
N ASN A 17 5.64 12.84 -2.26
CA ASN A 17 6.55 12.42 -3.32
C ASN A 17 5.92 12.58 -4.71
N THR A 18 4.61 12.36 -4.84
CA THR A 18 3.88 12.63 -6.09
C THR A 18 3.89 14.12 -6.41
N LEU A 19 3.61 14.97 -5.42
CA LEU A 19 3.64 16.43 -5.60
C LEU A 19 5.07 16.96 -5.86
N ASP A 20 6.12 16.35 -5.28
CA ASP A 20 7.51 16.68 -5.63
C ASP A 20 7.81 16.42 -7.11
N LEU A 21 7.31 15.31 -7.66
CA LEU A 21 7.43 15.03 -9.08
C LEU A 21 6.61 15.99 -9.95
N VAL A 22 5.40 16.35 -9.52
CA VAL A 22 4.57 17.35 -10.23
C VAL A 22 5.28 18.70 -10.29
N ARG A 23 5.89 19.14 -9.17
CA ARG A 23 6.64 20.41 -9.08
C ARG A 23 7.84 20.44 -10.03
N ARG A 24 8.49 19.30 -10.27
CA ARG A 24 9.68 19.16 -11.11
C ARG A 24 9.36 18.85 -12.58
N ALA A 25 8.12 18.58 -12.90
CA ALA A 25 7.71 18.33 -14.28
C ALA A 25 7.85 19.60 -15.12
N GLU A 26 7.99 19.41 -16.44
CA GLU A 26 7.99 20.54 -17.39
C GLU A 26 6.73 21.40 -17.19
N PRO A 27 6.85 22.73 -17.25
CA PRO A 27 5.71 23.62 -17.07
C PRO A 27 4.54 23.24 -17.99
N GLY A 28 3.37 23.06 -17.38
CA GLY A 28 2.15 22.67 -18.11
C GLY A 28 2.04 21.18 -18.48
N ALA A 29 3.02 20.35 -18.15
CA ALA A 29 2.94 18.90 -18.40
C ALA A 29 1.92 18.22 -17.49
N LEU A 30 1.86 18.63 -16.23
CA LEU A 30 0.96 18.07 -15.20
C LEU A 30 0.10 19.18 -14.59
N LYS A 31 -1.17 18.89 -14.31
CA LYS A 31 -2.11 19.78 -13.61
C LYS A 31 -2.80 19.02 -12.49
N VAL A 32 -2.71 19.54 -11.27
CA VAL A 32 -3.41 18.98 -10.13
C VAL A 32 -4.89 19.35 -10.20
N VAL A 33 -5.74 18.32 -10.16
CA VAL A 33 -7.21 18.48 -10.14
C VAL A 33 -7.72 18.42 -8.71
N SER A 34 -7.46 17.28 -8.02
CA SER A 34 -8.00 17.09 -6.68
C SER A 34 -6.90 16.63 -5.71
N LEU A 35 -6.96 17.15 -4.48
CA LEU A 35 -6.11 16.73 -3.36
C LEU A 35 -6.98 16.32 -2.19
N THR A 36 -6.59 15.27 -1.48
CA THR A 36 -7.33 14.86 -0.28
C THR A 36 -6.42 14.66 0.92
N ALA A 37 -6.96 14.92 2.12
CA ALA A 37 -6.31 14.62 3.39
C ALA A 37 -7.31 14.08 4.41
N ASN A 38 -6.79 13.43 5.47
CA ASN A 38 -7.63 13.02 6.60
C ASN A 38 -7.88 14.19 7.57
N LYS A 39 -6.82 14.66 8.25
CA LYS A 39 -6.91 15.67 9.33
C LYS A 39 -6.08 16.91 9.09
N ASN A 40 -5.06 16.82 8.24
CA ASN A 40 -4.08 17.89 8.09
C ASN A 40 -4.60 18.98 7.13
N ALA A 41 -5.46 19.85 7.66
CA ALA A 41 -6.08 20.94 6.91
C ALA A 41 -5.06 21.99 6.45
N GLU A 42 -4.07 22.31 7.29
CA GLU A 42 -3.04 23.31 6.99
C GLU A 42 -2.18 22.89 5.80
N LYS A 43 -1.66 21.66 5.83
CA LYS A 43 -0.84 21.13 4.75
C LYS A 43 -1.63 20.96 3.46
N LEU A 44 -2.90 20.50 3.56
CA LEU A 44 -3.79 20.40 2.41
C LEU A 44 -4.03 21.76 1.76
N ALA A 45 -4.26 22.80 2.55
CA ALA A 45 -4.45 24.17 2.05
C ALA A 45 -3.18 24.70 1.37
N ALA A 46 -2.01 24.50 1.99
CA ALA A 46 -0.74 24.90 1.39
C ALA A 46 -0.49 24.21 0.04
N GLN A 47 -0.75 22.90 -0.04
CA GLN A 47 -0.65 22.14 -1.29
C GLN A 47 -1.66 22.64 -2.34
N ALA A 48 -2.91 22.91 -1.94
CA ALA A 48 -3.94 23.41 -2.85
C ALA A 48 -3.57 24.75 -3.48
N ILE A 49 -3.00 25.66 -2.70
CA ILE A 49 -2.54 26.98 -3.16
C ILE A 49 -1.34 26.83 -4.09
N GLU A 50 -0.32 26.07 -3.66
CA GLU A 50 0.91 25.88 -4.44
C GLU A 50 0.64 25.27 -5.82
N PHE A 51 -0.19 24.22 -5.87
CA PHE A 51 -0.47 23.49 -7.10
C PHE A 51 -1.73 23.94 -7.83
N GLN A 52 -2.40 25.00 -7.34
CA GLN A 52 -3.63 25.53 -7.91
C GLN A 52 -4.69 24.44 -8.16
N ALA A 53 -4.89 23.59 -7.13
CA ALA A 53 -5.85 22.52 -7.21
C ALA A 53 -7.27 23.04 -7.43
N GLU A 54 -8.08 22.32 -8.22
CA GLU A 54 -9.46 22.70 -8.52
C GLU A 54 -10.40 22.31 -7.37
N TYR A 55 -10.11 21.17 -6.71
CA TYR A 55 -10.91 20.58 -5.63
C TYR A 55 -10.02 20.07 -4.49
N VAL A 56 -10.46 20.27 -3.25
CA VAL A 56 -9.82 19.64 -2.08
C VAL A 56 -10.85 18.97 -1.20
N ALA A 57 -10.51 17.80 -0.63
CA ALA A 57 -11.38 17.11 0.32
C ALA A 57 -10.67 16.79 1.63
N LEU A 58 -11.31 17.13 2.75
CA LEU A 58 -10.86 16.81 4.11
C LEU A 58 -11.82 15.83 4.76
N ALA A 59 -11.32 14.63 5.13
CA ALA A 59 -12.16 13.57 5.67
C ALA A 59 -12.69 13.85 7.08
N ASP A 60 -11.86 14.43 7.97
CA ASP A 60 -12.25 14.76 9.34
C ASP A 60 -12.89 16.16 9.40
N PRO A 61 -14.21 16.26 9.69
CA PRO A 61 -14.90 17.54 9.71
C PRO A 61 -14.46 18.47 10.86
N LYS A 62 -13.74 17.95 11.86
CA LYS A 62 -13.27 18.78 12.99
C LYS A 62 -12.35 19.91 12.55
N ASN A 63 -11.60 19.73 11.48
CA ASN A 63 -10.66 20.71 10.95
C ASN A 63 -11.21 21.49 9.74
N ALA A 64 -12.53 21.39 9.47
CA ALA A 64 -13.17 22.03 8.31
C ALA A 64 -13.02 23.56 8.31
N ASN A 65 -13.21 24.20 9.48
CA ASN A 65 -13.09 25.66 9.60
C ASN A 65 -11.65 26.13 9.35
N GLN A 66 -10.65 25.36 9.81
CA GLN A 66 -9.24 25.66 9.54
C GLN A 66 -8.95 25.65 8.04
N LEU A 67 -9.42 24.60 7.33
CA LEU A 67 -9.25 24.49 5.88
C LEU A 67 -9.93 25.65 5.13
N LYS A 68 -11.20 25.93 5.45
CA LYS A 68 -11.97 27.02 4.82
C LYS A 68 -11.30 28.38 5.05
N SER A 69 -10.81 28.65 6.26
CA SER A 69 -10.11 29.91 6.56
C SER A 69 -8.79 30.03 5.82
N ALA A 70 -8.01 28.93 5.72
CA ALA A 70 -6.73 28.93 5.01
C ALA A 70 -6.88 29.09 3.49
N LEU A 71 -8.00 28.68 2.93
CA LEU A 71 -8.31 28.80 1.49
C LEU A 71 -9.19 30.02 1.14
N ALA A 72 -9.49 30.88 2.12
CA ALA A 72 -10.29 32.09 1.86
C ALA A 72 -9.61 32.97 0.81
N GLY A 73 -10.35 33.33 -0.23
CA GLY A 73 -9.83 34.14 -1.36
C GLY A 73 -9.15 33.36 -2.47
N HIS A 74 -9.03 32.04 -2.35
CA HIS A 74 -8.53 31.16 -3.40
C HIS A 74 -9.68 30.48 -4.15
N SER A 75 -9.53 30.31 -5.47
CA SER A 75 -10.53 29.64 -6.33
C SER A 75 -10.31 28.12 -6.27
N VAL A 76 -10.77 27.49 -5.20
CA VAL A 76 -10.73 26.04 -5.00
C VAL A 76 -12.02 25.58 -4.36
N GLU A 77 -12.60 24.50 -4.86
CA GLU A 77 -13.78 23.88 -4.27
C GLU A 77 -13.39 23.03 -3.05
N ILE A 78 -14.20 23.07 -1.98
CA ILE A 78 -13.88 22.43 -0.71
C ILE A 78 -14.96 21.43 -0.35
N GLY A 79 -14.61 20.14 -0.31
CA GLY A 79 -15.41 19.06 0.22
C GLY A 79 -15.02 18.66 1.64
N ILE A 80 -16.00 18.32 2.48
CA ILE A 80 -15.77 17.92 3.88
C ILE A 80 -16.50 16.62 4.16
N GLY A 81 -15.81 15.72 4.84
CA GLY A 81 -16.31 14.41 5.25
C GLY A 81 -15.88 13.28 4.31
N PRO A 82 -16.20 12.02 4.68
CA PRO A 82 -15.77 10.84 3.91
C PRO A 82 -16.29 10.80 2.47
N ASP A 83 -17.51 11.29 2.23
CA ASP A 83 -18.11 11.28 0.88
C ASP A 83 -17.41 12.27 -0.05
N ALA A 84 -16.86 13.37 0.48
CA ALA A 84 -16.06 14.31 -0.31
C ALA A 84 -14.78 13.68 -0.88
N LEU A 85 -14.24 12.63 -0.25
CA LEU A 85 -13.12 11.86 -0.83
C LEU A 85 -13.53 11.10 -2.09
N ILE A 86 -14.78 10.63 -2.14
CA ILE A 86 -15.36 9.97 -3.31
C ILE A 86 -15.59 10.99 -4.42
N GLU A 87 -16.10 12.18 -4.08
CA GLU A 87 -16.24 13.30 -5.03
C GLU A 87 -14.90 13.73 -5.61
N ALA A 88 -13.85 13.86 -4.77
CA ALA A 88 -12.49 14.15 -5.21
C ALA A 88 -11.94 13.12 -6.22
N ALA A 89 -12.20 11.84 -5.94
CA ALA A 89 -11.79 10.72 -6.79
C ALA A 89 -12.57 10.67 -8.13
N SER A 90 -13.76 11.27 -8.16
CA SER A 90 -14.66 11.29 -9.32
C SER A 90 -14.45 12.53 -10.21
N GLN A 91 -13.60 13.47 -9.82
CA GLN A 91 -13.28 14.62 -10.65
C GLN A 91 -12.60 14.19 -11.96
N PRO A 92 -12.93 14.83 -13.10
CA PRO A 92 -12.33 14.47 -14.39
C PRO A 92 -10.80 14.60 -14.35
N ALA A 93 -10.10 13.49 -14.49
CA ALA A 93 -8.64 13.40 -14.49
C ALA A 93 -8.15 12.33 -15.45
N ASP A 94 -6.86 12.37 -15.82
CA ASP A 94 -6.21 11.36 -16.65
C ASP A 94 -5.49 10.31 -15.79
N PHE A 95 -5.13 10.69 -14.56
CA PHE A 95 -4.41 9.85 -13.61
C PHE A 95 -4.86 10.12 -12.18
N CYS A 96 -5.04 9.06 -11.40
CA CYS A 96 -5.27 9.15 -9.97
C CYS A 96 -4.17 8.40 -9.19
N MET A 97 -3.54 9.05 -8.22
CA MET A 97 -2.68 8.41 -7.23
C MET A 97 -3.51 8.02 -6.02
N ALA A 98 -3.74 6.73 -5.81
CA ALA A 98 -4.48 6.19 -4.67
C ALA A 98 -3.52 5.90 -3.51
N ALA A 99 -3.36 6.85 -2.59
CA ALA A 99 -2.40 6.80 -1.49
C ALA A 99 -3.03 7.01 -0.09
N ILE A 100 -4.33 6.78 0.06
CA ILE A 100 -4.99 6.73 1.37
C ILE A 100 -4.66 5.39 2.02
N ILE A 101 -4.10 5.41 3.22
CA ILE A 101 -3.64 4.22 3.94
C ILE A 101 -4.83 3.42 4.51
N GLY A 102 -4.75 2.08 4.46
CA GLY A 102 -5.69 1.17 5.08
C GLY A 102 -7.01 1.01 4.32
N ALA A 103 -7.95 0.25 4.91
CA ALA A 103 -9.26 -0.03 4.32
C ALA A 103 -10.10 1.23 4.05
N ALA A 104 -9.80 2.37 4.70
CA ALA A 104 -10.47 3.65 4.47
C ALA A 104 -10.31 4.17 3.02
N GLY A 105 -9.24 3.77 2.34
CA GLY A 105 -8.99 4.13 0.94
C GLY A 105 -9.83 3.37 -0.08
N LEU A 106 -10.50 2.27 0.30
CA LEU A 106 -11.18 1.39 -0.66
C LEU A 106 -12.26 2.10 -1.47
N LYS A 107 -13.19 2.81 -0.81
CA LYS A 107 -14.28 3.50 -1.51
C LYS A 107 -13.80 4.61 -2.45
N PRO A 108 -12.94 5.55 -2.01
CA PRO A 108 -12.39 6.57 -2.92
C PRO A 108 -11.59 5.96 -4.08
N THR A 109 -10.81 4.90 -3.83
CA THR A 109 -10.04 4.24 -4.89
C THR A 109 -10.95 3.57 -5.92
N LEU A 110 -12.04 2.92 -5.49
CA LEU A 110 -13.05 2.36 -6.40
C LEU A 110 -13.77 3.45 -7.22
N ALA A 111 -14.03 4.61 -6.62
CA ALA A 111 -14.59 5.74 -7.37
C ALA A 111 -13.63 6.23 -8.47
N ALA A 112 -12.31 6.20 -8.22
CA ALA A 112 -11.31 6.49 -9.25
C ALA A 112 -11.26 5.38 -10.32
N VAL A 113 -11.40 4.10 -9.94
CA VAL A 113 -11.51 2.97 -10.89
C VAL A 113 -12.70 3.18 -11.84
N ASP A 114 -13.84 3.65 -11.30
CA ASP A 114 -15.06 3.87 -12.10
C ASP A 114 -14.90 4.92 -13.19
N GLN A 115 -13.88 5.77 -13.12
CA GLN A 115 -13.58 6.75 -14.17
C GLN A 115 -12.84 6.15 -15.38
N GLY A 116 -12.37 4.90 -15.31
CA GLY A 116 -11.66 4.24 -16.41
C GLY A 116 -10.30 4.87 -16.76
N LEU A 117 -9.67 5.56 -15.80
CA LEU A 117 -8.42 6.30 -15.98
C LEU A 117 -7.17 5.45 -15.65
N HIS A 118 -5.99 6.05 -15.73
CA HIS A 118 -4.77 5.45 -15.19
C HIS A 118 -4.75 5.60 -13.66
N LEU A 119 -4.68 4.49 -12.93
CA LEU A 119 -4.69 4.45 -11.47
C LEU A 119 -3.34 3.97 -10.94
N GLY A 120 -2.58 4.86 -10.30
CA GLY A 120 -1.41 4.51 -9.49
C GLY A 120 -1.85 3.99 -8.13
N LEU A 121 -1.77 2.68 -7.90
CA LEU A 121 -2.20 2.04 -6.66
C LEU A 121 -1.03 1.95 -5.67
N ALA A 122 -1.06 2.79 -4.64
CA ALA A 122 -0.13 2.73 -3.49
C ALA A 122 -0.80 2.15 -2.23
N ASN A 123 -2.12 2.01 -2.25
CA ASN A 123 -2.91 1.41 -1.17
C ASN A 123 -3.13 -0.07 -1.44
N LYS A 124 -2.24 -0.92 -0.93
CA LYS A 124 -2.33 -2.37 -1.07
C LYS A 124 -3.54 -2.97 -0.37
N GLU A 125 -4.04 -2.31 0.68
CA GLU A 125 -5.16 -2.79 1.46
C GLU A 125 -6.47 -2.86 0.62
N CYS A 126 -6.57 -2.11 -0.47
CA CYS A 126 -7.69 -2.24 -1.41
C CYS A 126 -7.75 -3.64 -2.04
N LEU A 127 -6.61 -4.19 -2.47
CA LEU A 127 -6.52 -5.54 -3.02
C LEU A 127 -6.58 -6.62 -1.94
N VAL A 128 -5.96 -6.37 -0.80
CA VAL A 128 -6.03 -7.31 0.33
C VAL A 128 -7.46 -7.48 0.81
N CYS A 129 -8.22 -6.40 0.95
CA CYS A 129 -9.59 -6.48 1.48
C CYS A 129 -10.64 -6.90 0.45
N ALA A 130 -10.48 -6.53 -0.82
CA ALA A 130 -11.50 -6.65 -1.85
C ALA A 130 -10.97 -7.17 -3.20
N GLY A 131 -9.87 -7.93 -3.21
CA GLY A 131 -9.10 -8.26 -4.40
C GLY A 131 -9.93 -8.67 -5.61
N ASP A 132 -10.78 -9.69 -5.48
CA ASP A 132 -11.62 -10.18 -6.59
C ASP A 132 -12.59 -9.09 -7.10
N LEU A 133 -13.32 -8.43 -6.20
CA LEU A 133 -14.25 -7.34 -6.55
C LEU A 133 -13.51 -6.15 -7.17
N PHE A 134 -12.35 -5.81 -6.62
CA PHE A 134 -11.54 -4.70 -7.10
C PHE A 134 -11.03 -4.96 -8.52
N MET A 135 -10.41 -6.13 -8.75
CA MET A 135 -9.88 -6.51 -10.07
C MET A 135 -10.96 -6.69 -11.12
N GLN A 136 -12.13 -7.25 -10.73
CA GLN A 136 -13.28 -7.31 -11.64
C GLN A 136 -13.71 -5.90 -12.07
N ARG A 137 -13.79 -4.95 -11.12
CA ARG A 137 -14.19 -3.58 -11.42
C ARG A 137 -13.16 -2.83 -12.29
N VAL A 138 -11.86 -3.07 -12.05
CA VAL A 138 -10.77 -2.57 -12.91
C VAL A 138 -10.95 -3.05 -14.34
N SER A 139 -11.25 -4.34 -14.53
CA SER A 139 -11.50 -4.94 -15.85
C SER A 139 -12.75 -4.35 -16.51
N ASP A 140 -13.87 -4.28 -15.80
CA ASP A 140 -15.16 -3.81 -16.31
C ASP A 140 -15.11 -2.34 -16.78
N LYS A 141 -14.27 -1.52 -16.11
CA LYS A 141 -14.12 -0.09 -16.40
C LYS A 141 -12.97 0.23 -17.36
N GLY A 142 -12.15 -0.77 -17.71
CA GLY A 142 -10.99 -0.56 -18.57
C GLY A 142 -9.90 0.31 -17.93
N THR A 143 -9.87 0.37 -16.58
CA THR A 143 -8.88 1.14 -15.83
C THR A 143 -7.49 0.53 -16.01
N THR A 144 -6.49 1.34 -16.34
CA THR A 144 -5.09 0.90 -16.34
C THR A 144 -4.54 0.96 -14.91
N LEU A 145 -4.44 -0.20 -14.27
CA LEU A 145 -3.91 -0.31 -12.91
C LEU A 145 -2.38 -0.38 -12.92
N LEU A 146 -1.74 0.56 -12.23
CA LEU A 146 -0.29 0.73 -12.15
C LEU A 146 0.15 0.58 -10.69
N PRO A 147 0.88 -0.48 -10.34
CA PRO A 147 1.35 -0.65 -8.97
C PRO A 147 2.40 0.43 -8.62
N VAL A 148 2.30 0.97 -7.41
CA VAL A 148 3.21 1.99 -6.88
C VAL A 148 4.08 1.44 -5.75
N ASP A 149 3.64 0.40 -5.05
CA ASP A 149 4.52 -0.32 -4.13
C ASP A 149 5.77 -0.79 -4.87
N SER A 150 6.96 -0.58 -4.30
CA SER A 150 8.23 -0.72 -5.03
C SER A 150 8.43 -2.14 -5.59
N GLU A 151 8.03 -3.15 -4.85
CA GLU A 151 8.17 -4.54 -5.21
C GLU A 151 7.24 -4.93 -6.37
N HIS A 152 6.00 -4.49 -6.31
CA HIS A 152 5.01 -4.75 -7.37
C HIS A 152 5.32 -3.95 -8.63
N ASN A 153 5.76 -2.71 -8.46
CA ASN A 153 6.23 -1.90 -9.59
C ASN A 153 7.44 -2.55 -10.28
N ALA A 154 8.36 -3.13 -9.50
CA ALA A 154 9.50 -3.87 -10.03
C ALA A 154 9.06 -5.07 -10.88
N ILE A 155 8.16 -5.90 -10.35
CA ILE A 155 7.59 -7.03 -11.10
C ILE A 155 6.90 -6.52 -12.38
N PHE A 156 6.06 -5.48 -12.26
CA PHE A 156 5.33 -4.90 -13.40
C PHE A 156 6.26 -4.44 -14.52
N GLN A 157 7.48 -3.98 -14.21
CA GLN A 157 8.47 -3.53 -15.18
C GLN A 157 9.19 -4.66 -15.93
N VAL A 158 9.32 -5.85 -15.29
CA VAL A 158 10.11 -6.98 -15.83
C VAL A 158 9.25 -8.18 -16.22
N LEU A 159 7.96 -8.14 -15.95
CA LEU A 159 7.01 -9.18 -16.31
C LEU A 159 6.66 -9.10 -17.80
N GLU A 160 6.93 -10.17 -18.55
CA GLU A 160 6.46 -10.33 -19.93
C GLU A 160 4.96 -10.68 -19.94
N ARG A 161 4.10 -9.64 -19.93
CA ARG A 161 2.65 -9.78 -19.81
C ARG A 161 2.01 -10.50 -20.99
N ASP A 162 2.62 -10.39 -22.16
CA ASP A 162 2.13 -11.03 -23.39
C ASP A 162 2.49 -12.53 -23.45
N LYS A 163 3.31 -13.01 -22.50
CA LYS A 163 3.78 -14.41 -22.44
C LYS A 163 3.57 -15.01 -21.05
N PRO A 164 2.34 -15.03 -20.51
CA PRO A 164 2.09 -15.45 -19.13
C PRO A 164 2.50 -16.89 -18.82
N LEU A 165 2.49 -17.77 -19.83
CA LEU A 165 2.91 -19.17 -19.69
C LEU A 165 4.43 -19.34 -19.51
N GLY A 166 5.22 -18.32 -19.85
CA GLY A 166 6.67 -18.31 -19.64
C GLY A 166 7.10 -18.00 -18.22
N VAL A 167 6.20 -17.51 -17.38
CA VAL A 167 6.51 -17.14 -15.99
C VAL A 167 6.40 -18.36 -15.09
N LYS A 168 7.48 -18.71 -14.39
CA LYS A 168 7.52 -19.80 -13.42
C LYS A 168 7.08 -19.35 -12.03
N ARG A 169 7.62 -18.23 -11.52
CA ARG A 169 7.25 -17.63 -10.25
C ARG A 169 7.63 -16.17 -10.17
N LEU A 170 6.98 -15.47 -9.26
CA LEU A 170 7.35 -14.12 -8.82
C LEU A 170 8.20 -14.23 -7.55
N ILE A 171 9.16 -13.34 -7.38
CA ILE A 171 10.03 -13.31 -6.20
C ILE A 171 10.00 -11.91 -5.62
N LEU A 172 9.27 -11.76 -4.52
CA LEU A 172 9.20 -10.52 -3.74
C LEU A 172 10.43 -10.40 -2.84
N THR A 173 11.12 -9.28 -2.86
CA THR A 173 12.21 -9.01 -1.92
C THR A 173 11.66 -8.29 -0.67
N ALA A 174 12.27 -8.54 0.47
CA ALA A 174 11.99 -7.88 1.74
C ALA A 174 13.29 -7.37 2.35
N SER A 175 13.29 -6.20 3.00
CA SER A 175 14.47 -5.76 3.79
C SER A 175 14.77 -6.67 4.98
N GLY A 176 13.77 -7.42 5.44
CA GLY A 176 13.81 -8.22 6.66
C GLY A 176 13.53 -7.44 7.93
N GLY A 177 13.32 -6.12 7.81
CA GLY A 177 13.03 -5.23 8.94
C GLY A 177 14.21 -5.04 9.91
N PRO A 178 14.01 -4.24 10.99
CA PRO A 178 15.06 -3.92 11.95
C PRO A 178 15.48 -5.11 12.83
N PHE A 179 14.67 -6.16 12.92
CA PHE A 179 14.87 -7.29 13.85
C PHE A 179 15.29 -8.60 13.16
N ARG A 180 15.73 -8.52 11.91
CA ARG A 180 16.14 -9.69 11.13
C ARG A 180 17.12 -10.58 11.88
N GLU A 181 18.13 -9.99 12.55
CA GLU A 181 19.19 -10.70 13.27
C GLU A 181 18.89 -10.90 14.75
N ALA A 182 17.82 -10.30 15.28
CA ALA A 182 17.44 -10.43 16.69
C ALA A 182 16.99 -11.86 17.02
N SER A 183 17.29 -12.30 18.25
CA SER A 183 16.75 -13.55 18.78
C SER A 183 15.28 -13.41 19.20
N LEU A 184 14.56 -14.53 19.39
CA LEU A 184 13.20 -14.50 19.96
C LEU A 184 13.15 -13.88 21.34
N ALA A 185 14.21 -14.01 22.14
CA ALA A 185 14.31 -13.40 23.46
C ALA A 185 14.39 -11.88 23.37
N ASP A 186 15.17 -11.36 22.40
CA ASP A 186 15.28 -9.92 22.15
C ASP A 186 13.94 -9.31 21.73
N LEU A 187 13.14 -10.06 20.95
CA LEU A 187 11.83 -9.60 20.49
C LEU A 187 10.82 -9.39 21.63
N GLN A 188 11.02 -10.00 22.79
CA GLN A 188 10.16 -9.78 23.96
C GLN A 188 10.27 -8.36 24.52
N SER A 189 11.44 -7.72 24.37
CA SER A 189 11.75 -6.39 24.88
C SER A 189 11.69 -5.28 23.82
N VAL A 190 11.25 -5.59 22.61
CA VAL A 190 11.15 -4.59 21.52
C VAL A 190 10.19 -3.48 21.90
N THR A 191 10.70 -2.24 21.83
CA THR A 191 9.91 -1.02 22.03
C THR A 191 9.35 -0.50 20.73
N ARG A 192 8.36 0.39 20.83
CA ARG A 192 7.82 1.11 19.68
C ARG A 192 8.92 1.86 18.93
N GLU A 193 9.79 2.52 19.66
CA GLU A 193 10.90 3.32 19.12
C GLU A 193 11.87 2.45 18.30
N ASN A 194 12.20 1.26 18.79
CA ASN A 194 13.04 0.29 18.08
C ASN A 194 12.35 -0.18 16.77
N ALA A 195 11.04 -0.47 16.83
CA ALA A 195 10.30 -0.97 15.69
C ALA A 195 10.06 0.10 14.60
N LEU A 196 10.06 1.38 14.96
CA LEU A 196 9.97 2.50 14.02
C LEU A 196 11.29 2.84 13.32
N ALA A 197 12.43 2.38 13.85
CA ALA A 197 13.77 2.65 13.31
C ALA A 197 14.11 1.70 12.16
N HIS A 198 13.46 1.87 10.99
CA HIS A 198 13.75 1.05 9.82
C HIS A 198 15.14 1.38 9.24
N PRO A 199 16.00 0.36 8.93
CA PRO A 199 17.40 0.60 8.57
C PRO A 199 17.62 1.30 7.22
N VAL A 200 16.66 1.19 6.29
CA VAL A 200 16.81 1.65 4.89
C VAL A 200 15.76 2.71 4.53
N TRP A 201 14.49 2.48 4.87
CA TRP A 201 13.37 3.29 4.44
C TRP A 201 12.88 4.26 5.52
N SER A 202 12.62 5.52 5.13
CA SER A 202 11.85 6.45 5.96
C SER A 202 10.36 6.32 5.64
N MET A 203 9.61 5.72 6.53
CA MET A 203 8.22 5.33 6.28
C MET A 203 7.27 5.82 7.38
N GLY A 204 5.96 5.79 7.08
CA GLY A 204 4.93 6.03 8.09
C GLY A 204 4.92 4.96 9.20
N ALA A 205 4.38 5.31 10.37
CA ALA A 205 4.44 4.45 11.55
C ALA A 205 3.83 3.05 11.31
N LYS A 206 2.65 2.95 10.69
CA LYS A 206 1.97 1.65 10.43
C LYS A 206 2.85 0.74 9.58
N ILE A 207 3.34 1.20 8.45
CA ILE A 207 4.14 0.39 7.53
C ILE A 207 5.51 0.03 8.11
N SER A 208 6.09 0.86 9.00
CA SER A 208 7.33 0.51 9.73
C SER A 208 7.13 -0.69 10.66
N ILE A 209 5.99 -0.73 11.39
CA ILE A 209 5.65 -1.89 12.23
C ILE A 209 5.34 -3.12 11.37
N ASP A 210 4.62 -2.96 10.27
CA ASP A 210 4.34 -4.04 9.33
C ASP A 210 5.63 -4.62 8.70
N SER A 211 6.62 -3.76 8.42
CA SER A 211 7.95 -4.20 7.97
C SER A 211 8.68 -4.97 9.06
N ALA A 212 8.66 -4.46 10.30
CA ALA A 212 9.31 -5.09 11.45
C ALA A 212 8.75 -6.48 11.78
N THR A 213 7.46 -6.71 11.54
CA THR A 213 6.77 -8.00 11.74
C THR A 213 6.77 -8.91 10.52
N LEU A 214 7.27 -8.47 9.37
CA LEU A 214 7.07 -9.05 8.03
C LEU A 214 5.61 -9.09 7.55
N MET A 215 4.66 -8.45 8.24
CA MET A 215 3.29 -8.32 7.77
C MET A 215 3.20 -7.50 6.48
N ASN A 216 4.02 -6.47 6.32
CA ASN A 216 4.06 -5.72 5.07
C ASN A 216 4.28 -6.64 3.88
N LYS A 217 5.24 -7.58 3.99
CA LYS A 217 5.51 -8.55 2.93
C LYS A 217 4.39 -9.58 2.79
N GLY A 218 3.70 -9.90 3.87
CA GLY A 218 2.49 -10.72 3.83
C GLY A 218 1.35 -10.06 3.05
N LEU A 219 1.08 -8.77 3.30
CA LEU A 219 0.09 -7.99 2.54
C LEU A 219 0.47 -7.86 1.06
N GLU A 220 1.75 -7.65 0.79
CA GLU A 220 2.29 -7.59 -0.57
C GLU A 220 2.19 -8.91 -1.34
N LEU A 221 2.35 -10.06 -0.67
CA LEU A 221 2.11 -11.37 -1.26
C LEU A 221 0.66 -11.52 -1.73
N ILE A 222 -0.30 -11.06 -0.91
CA ILE A 222 -1.71 -11.07 -1.27
C ILE A 222 -1.97 -10.11 -2.46
N GLU A 223 -1.43 -8.90 -2.40
CA GLU A 223 -1.53 -7.91 -3.48
C GLU A 223 -0.96 -8.45 -4.80
N ALA A 224 0.23 -9.07 -4.78
CA ALA A 224 0.87 -9.65 -5.95
C ALA A 224 0.01 -10.75 -6.60
N SER A 225 -0.66 -11.57 -5.78
CA SER A 225 -1.55 -12.62 -6.26
C SER A 225 -2.68 -12.05 -7.11
N TYR A 226 -3.31 -10.97 -6.67
CA TYR A 226 -4.37 -10.30 -7.41
C TYR A 226 -3.85 -9.51 -8.62
N LEU A 227 -2.80 -8.70 -8.43
CA LEU A 227 -2.25 -7.85 -9.52
C LEU A 227 -1.75 -8.65 -10.72
N PHE A 228 -1.11 -9.79 -10.46
CA PHE A 228 -0.43 -10.57 -11.50
C PHE A 228 -1.14 -11.90 -11.81
N HIS A 229 -2.30 -12.13 -11.20
CA HIS A 229 -3.09 -13.36 -11.37
C HIS A 229 -2.27 -14.63 -11.15
N ARG A 230 -1.49 -14.66 -10.03
CA ARG A 230 -0.65 -15.81 -9.67
C ARG A 230 -1.10 -16.42 -8.35
N PRO A 231 -1.20 -17.76 -8.29
CA PRO A 231 -1.54 -18.45 -7.05
C PRO A 231 -0.41 -18.29 -6.01
N SER A 232 -0.74 -18.37 -4.73
CA SER A 232 0.19 -18.24 -3.60
C SER A 232 1.49 -19.04 -3.77
N LYS A 233 1.40 -20.26 -4.29
CA LYS A 233 2.55 -21.18 -4.51
C LYS A 233 3.54 -20.73 -5.60
N GLU A 234 3.17 -19.76 -6.42
CA GLU A 234 4.01 -19.16 -7.47
C GLU A 234 4.54 -17.79 -7.06
N ILE A 235 4.40 -17.43 -5.79
CA ILE A 235 4.91 -16.15 -5.23
C ILE A 235 5.82 -16.48 -4.05
N ASP A 236 7.12 -16.34 -4.26
CA ASP A 236 8.12 -16.51 -3.22
C ASP A 236 8.52 -15.19 -2.59
N VAL A 237 9.06 -15.27 -1.39
CA VAL A 237 9.60 -14.13 -0.65
C VAL A 237 11.03 -14.44 -0.27
N ILE A 238 11.95 -13.52 -0.54
CA ILE A 238 13.33 -13.57 -0.07
C ILE A 238 13.70 -12.29 0.68
N VAL A 239 14.57 -12.41 1.65
CA VAL A 239 15.10 -11.26 2.39
C VAL A 239 16.34 -10.75 1.68
N HIS A 240 16.32 -9.47 1.28
CA HIS A 240 17.41 -8.74 0.64
C HIS A 240 17.66 -7.43 1.40
N PRO A 241 18.56 -7.42 2.39
CA PRO A 241 18.71 -6.31 3.33
C PRO A 241 19.11 -4.98 2.69
N GLN A 242 19.85 -5.02 1.58
CA GLN A 242 20.29 -3.82 0.88
C GLN A 242 19.16 -3.09 0.15
N SER A 243 18.03 -3.78 -0.09
CA SER A 243 16.85 -3.24 -0.79
C SER A 243 17.17 -2.57 -2.15
N ILE A 244 18.17 -3.08 -2.85
CA ILE A 244 18.61 -2.61 -4.18
C ILE A 244 17.84 -3.32 -5.28
N ILE A 245 17.66 -4.64 -5.16
CA ILE A 245 16.74 -5.41 -5.99
C ILE A 245 15.37 -5.31 -5.34
N HIS A 246 14.44 -4.68 -6.05
CA HIS A 246 13.10 -4.47 -5.51
C HIS A 246 12.17 -5.68 -5.69
N SER A 247 12.31 -6.46 -6.77
CA SER A 247 11.70 -7.79 -6.97
C SER A 247 12.19 -8.41 -8.27
N MET A 248 11.82 -9.68 -8.49
CA MET A 248 12.27 -10.47 -9.65
C MET A 248 11.14 -11.34 -10.20
N VAL A 249 11.30 -11.72 -11.47
CA VAL A 249 10.46 -12.72 -12.15
C VAL A 249 11.36 -13.83 -12.66
N GLU A 250 11.08 -15.08 -12.24
CA GLU A 250 11.75 -16.28 -12.76
C GLU A 250 10.91 -16.89 -13.88
N TYR A 251 11.55 -17.19 -14.99
CA TYR A 251 10.94 -17.78 -16.19
C TYR A 251 11.24 -19.28 -16.29
N ILE A 252 10.45 -19.99 -17.10
CA ILE A 252 10.56 -21.45 -17.25
C ILE A 252 11.86 -21.93 -17.89
N ASP A 253 12.55 -21.04 -18.59
CA ASP A 253 13.88 -21.27 -19.19
C ASP A 253 15.04 -21.10 -18.20
N GLY A 254 14.73 -20.75 -16.94
CA GLY A 254 15.70 -20.49 -15.87
C GLY A 254 16.19 -19.05 -15.81
N SER A 255 15.75 -18.16 -16.72
CA SER A 255 16.07 -16.75 -16.65
C SER A 255 15.40 -16.09 -15.44
N VAL A 256 16.12 -15.16 -14.79
CA VAL A 256 15.58 -14.31 -13.73
C VAL A 256 15.77 -12.85 -14.12
N LEU A 257 14.67 -12.13 -14.32
CA LEU A 257 14.69 -10.69 -14.57
C LEU A 257 14.42 -9.93 -13.27
N ALA A 258 15.22 -8.91 -13.00
CA ALA A 258 15.15 -8.10 -11.79
C ALA A 258 15.10 -6.61 -12.13
N GLN A 259 14.31 -5.85 -11.38
CA GLN A 259 14.42 -4.39 -11.38
C GLN A 259 15.26 -3.95 -10.18
N LEU A 260 16.24 -3.12 -10.45
CA LEU A 260 17.15 -2.54 -9.48
C LEU A 260 16.98 -1.01 -9.44
N GLY A 261 17.15 -0.44 -8.24
CA GLY A 261 17.10 1.00 -8.04
C GLY A 261 17.53 1.38 -6.62
N SER A 262 17.89 2.64 -6.42
CA SER A 262 18.02 3.18 -5.06
C SER A 262 16.67 3.14 -4.34
N PRO A 263 16.62 2.92 -3.02
CA PRO A 263 15.38 2.83 -2.26
C PRO A 263 14.72 4.21 -2.12
N ASP A 264 13.98 4.61 -3.15
CA ASP A 264 13.28 5.89 -3.23
C ASP A 264 11.92 5.71 -3.92
N MET A 265 10.84 6.03 -3.21
CA MET A 265 9.47 5.89 -3.71
C MET A 265 9.18 6.76 -4.94
N ARG A 266 9.96 7.80 -5.20
CA ARG A 266 9.81 8.61 -6.42
C ARG A 266 10.09 7.82 -7.69
N THR A 267 10.86 6.73 -7.64
CA THR A 267 11.07 5.84 -8.79
C THR A 267 9.76 5.17 -9.24
N PRO A 268 9.07 4.37 -8.42
CA PRO A 268 7.81 3.73 -8.84
C PRO A 268 6.68 4.73 -9.07
N ILE A 269 6.64 5.85 -8.32
CA ILE A 269 5.67 6.92 -8.55
C ILE A 269 5.88 7.56 -9.92
N ALA A 270 7.13 7.90 -10.28
CA ALA A 270 7.46 8.47 -11.58
C ALA A 270 7.13 7.51 -12.73
N TYR A 271 7.37 6.20 -12.53
CA TYR A 271 7.01 5.19 -13.51
C TYR A 271 5.49 5.15 -13.76
N ALA A 272 4.70 5.13 -12.70
CA ALA A 272 3.24 5.13 -12.80
C ALA A 272 2.70 6.45 -13.39
N LEU A 273 3.19 7.58 -12.90
CA LEU A 273 2.75 8.91 -13.35
C LEU A 273 3.14 9.19 -14.81
N GLY A 274 4.29 8.70 -15.24
CA GLY A 274 4.79 8.85 -16.62
C GLY A 274 4.20 7.88 -17.64
N TRP A 275 3.53 6.81 -17.18
CA TRP A 275 3.02 5.74 -18.04
C TRP A 275 2.24 6.25 -19.27
N PRO A 276 2.43 5.65 -20.48
CA PRO A 276 3.29 4.47 -20.78
C PRO A 276 4.78 4.80 -20.96
N ASN A 277 5.17 6.07 -20.90
CA ASN A 277 6.56 6.50 -20.99
C ASN A 277 7.21 6.54 -19.60
N ARG A 278 8.53 6.81 -19.58
CA ARG A 278 9.25 7.10 -18.35
C ARG A 278 9.42 8.60 -18.18
N MET A 279 9.25 9.11 -16.95
CA MET A 279 9.61 10.48 -16.62
C MET A 279 10.85 10.51 -15.71
N GLN A 280 11.51 11.65 -15.67
CA GLN A 280 12.64 11.85 -14.77
C GLN A 280 12.20 11.86 -13.31
N ALA A 281 13.00 11.23 -12.45
CA ALA A 281 12.84 11.29 -11.01
C ALA A 281 14.14 11.79 -10.37
N PRO A 282 14.07 12.63 -9.32
CA PRO A 282 15.24 13.19 -8.65
C PRO A 282 15.80 12.20 -7.62
N VAL A 283 16.13 11.00 -8.10
CA VAL A 283 16.63 9.89 -7.28
C VAL A 283 18.12 9.66 -7.53
N GLU A 284 18.82 9.17 -6.51
CA GLU A 284 20.20 8.77 -6.65
C GLU A 284 20.30 7.59 -7.63
N ARG A 285 21.27 7.66 -8.54
CA ARG A 285 21.52 6.58 -9.50
C ARG A 285 22.44 5.54 -8.87
N LEU A 286 22.14 4.26 -9.14
CA LEU A 286 23.00 3.17 -8.69
C LEU A 286 24.38 3.25 -9.39
N ASP A 287 25.42 3.15 -8.59
CA ASP A 287 26.80 2.92 -9.05
C ASP A 287 27.18 1.48 -8.67
N LEU A 288 26.91 0.56 -9.59
CA LEU A 288 27.13 -0.87 -9.34
C LEU A 288 28.60 -1.20 -9.06
N ALA A 289 29.55 -0.41 -9.56
CA ALA A 289 30.98 -0.63 -9.33
C ALA A 289 31.38 -0.34 -7.87
N LYS A 290 30.63 0.51 -7.17
CA LYS A 290 30.86 0.84 -5.75
C LYS A 290 30.13 -0.07 -4.78
N MET A 291 29.27 -0.95 -5.27
CA MET A 291 28.50 -1.85 -4.42
C MET A 291 29.38 -3.02 -3.97
N SER A 292 29.42 -3.26 -2.66
CA SER A 292 30.21 -4.34 -2.08
C SER A 292 29.62 -5.74 -2.25
N GLY A 293 28.32 -5.85 -2.58
CA GLY A 293 27.63 -7.12 -2.79
C GLY A 293 26.14 -7.03 -2.52
N LEU A 294 25.43 -8.04 -3.00
CA LEU A 294 24.01 -8.28 -2.76
C LEU A 294 23.87 -9.60 -2.00
N THR A 295 23.09 -9.60 -0.93
CA THR A 295 22.90 -10.78 -0.09
C THR A 295 21.43 -11.14 -0.01
N PHE A 296 21.15 -12.44 0.09
CA PHE A 296 19.81 -12.99 0.11
C PHE A 296 19.69 -14.05 1.19
N PHE A 297 18.54 -14.09 1.86
CA PHE A 297 18.25 -15.03 2.94
C PHE A 297 16.80 -15.50 2.83
N GLU A 298 16.52 -16.68 3.36
CA GLU A 298 15.14 -17.15 3.56
C GLU A 298 14.46 -16.35 4.68
N PRO A 299 13.16 -16.03 4.56
CA PRO A 299 12.42 -15.41 5.64
C PRO A 299 12.18 -16.41 6.80
N ASP A 300 12.43 -15.97 8.02
CA ASP A 300 12.16 -16.77 9.23
C ASP A 300 10.67 -16.65 9.62
N THR A 301 9.85 -17.57 9.13
CA THR A 301 8.40 -17.59 9.38
C THR A 301 8.01 -18.10 10.77
N VAL A 302 8.94 -18.66 11.54
CA VAL A 302 8.73 -19.04 12.94
C VAL A 302 8.88 -17.79 13.82
N LYS A 303 9.95 -17.05 13.60
CA LYS A 303 10.21 -15.79 14.33
C LYS A 303 9.24 -14.69 13.94
N PHE A 304 8.84 -14.63 12.67
CA PHE A 304 7.90 -13.65 12.11
C PHE A 304 6.71 -14.35 11.45
N PRO A 305 5.71 -14.79 12.23
CA PRO A 305 4.60 -15.59 11.72
C PRO A 305 3.65 -14.83 10.80
N ALA A 306 3.74 -13.50 10.73
CA ALA A 306 2.84 -12.67 9.94
C ALA A 306 2.85 -13.03 8.45
N LEU A 307 4.01 -13.39 7.88
CA LEU A 307 4.11 -13.82 6.48
C LEU A 307 3.38 -15.15 6.24
N ARG A 308 3.50 -16.11 7.18
CA ARG A 308 2.75 -17.39 7.13
C ARG A 308 1.25 -17.14 7.22
N LEU A 309 0.82 -16.32 8.19
CA LEU A 309 -0.60 -15.98 8.38
C LEU A 309 -1.22 -15.31 7.15
N ALA A 310 -0.47 -14.45 6.47
CA ALA A 310 -0.93 -13.82 5.23
C ALA A 310 -1.10 -14.84 4.09
N ARG A 311 -0.16 -15.79 3.96
CA ARG A 311 -0.25 -16.86 2.97
C ARG A 311 -1.46 -17.77 3.24
N GLU A 312 -1.64 -18.18 4.48
CA GLU A 312 -2.79 -18.98 4.91
C GLU A 312 -4.13 -18.24 4.67
N ALA A 313 -4.18 -16.93 4.94
CA ALA A 313 -5.37 -16.12 4.66
C ALA A 313 -5.67 -16.03 3.16
N LEU A 314 -4.64 -15.86 2.31
CA LEU A 314 -4.80 -15.84 0.86
C LEU A 314 -5.33 -17.20 0.35
N GLU A 315 -4.77 -18.32 0.84
CA GLU A 315 -5.17 -19.68 0.45
C GLU A 315 -6.56 -20.05 0.95
N ALA A 316 -6.97 -19.56 2.13
CA ALA A 316 -8.33 -19.70 2.63
C ALA A 316 -9.34 -18.91 1.78
N GLY A 317 -8.90 -17.84 1.12
CA GLY A 317 -9.71 -17.05 0.19
C GLY A 317 -10.87 -16.31 0.85
N GLY A 318 -11.84 -15.92 0.03
CA GLY A 318 -13.05 -15.25 0.50
C GLY A 318 -12.77 -13.98 1.30
N LYS A 319 -13.22 -13.96 2.56
CA LYS A 319 -13.08 -12.81 3.47
C LYS A 319 -11.82 -12.86 4.35
N ALA A 320 -11.04 -13.94 4.30
CA ALA A 320 -9.89 -14.13 5.19
C ALA A 320 -8.82 -13.04 5.07
N PRO A 321 -8.42 -12.57 3.88
CA PRO A 321 -7.45 -11.48 3.77
C PRO A 321 -7.97 -10.16 4.37
N CYS A 322 -9.27 -9.86 4.25
CA CYS A 322 -9.89 -8.69 4.89
C CYS A 322 -9.82 -8.79 6.43
N VAL A 323 -10.11 -9.97 6.99
CA VAL A 323 -9.99 -10.22 8.44
C VAL A 323 -8.55 -10.05 8.91
N LEU A 324 -7.57 -10.59 8.17
CA LEU A 324 -6.14 -10.42 8.45
C LEU A 324 -5.78 -8.94 8.54
N ASN A 325 -6.14 -8.16 7.53
CA ASN A 325 -5.80 -6.74 7.47
C ASN A 325 -6.45 -5.95 8.63
N ALA A 326 -7.74 -6.17 8.88
CA ALA A 326 -8.47 -5.49 9.94
C ALA A 326 -7.88 -5.80 11.33
N ALA A 327 -7.53 -7.07 11.60
CA ALA A 327 -6.88 -7.49 12.84
C ALA A 327 -5.48 -6.87 12.98
N ASN A 328 -4.70 -6.85 11.91
CA ASN A 328 -3.39 -6.23 11.90
C ASN A 328 -3.44 -4.73 12.19
N GLU A 329 -4.33 -3.99 11.55
CA GLU A 329 -4.47 -2.54 11.81
C GLU A 329 -4.79 -2.25 13.30
N ILE A 330 -5.67 -3.04 13.93
CA ILE A 330 -5.99 -2.90 15.35
C ILE A 330 -4.79 -3.25 16.24
N ALA A 331 -4.10 -4.36 15.95
CA ALA A 331 -2.94 -4.78 16.72
C ALA A 331 -1.77 -3.79 16.62
N VAL A 332 -1.50 -3.28 15.42
CA VAL A 332 -0.47 -2.25 15.19
C VAL A 332 -0.82 -0.96 15.92
N GLU A 333 -2.09 -0.52 15.87
CA GLU A 333 -2.55 0.66 16.61
C GLU A 333 -2.30 0.50 18.13
N ALA A 334 -2.66 -0.65 18.69
CA ALA A 334 -2.45 -0.95 20.12
C ALA A 334 -0.96 -0.97 20.50
N PHE A 335 -0.11 -1.56 19.65
CA PHE A 335 1.34 -1.53 19.86
C PHE A 335 1.91 -0.10 19.81
N LEU A 336 1.49 0.71 18.84
CA LEU A 336 1.91 2.12 18.73
C LEU A 336 1.47 2.95 19.97
N LYS A 337 0.36 2.59 20.60
CA LYS A 337 -0.11 3.17 21.86
C LYS A 337 0.58 2.58 23.10
N LYS A 338 1.45 1.58 22.94
CA LYS A 338 2.14 0.85 24.03
C LYS A 338 1.17 0.03 24.91
N GLU A 339 0.04 -0.40 24.36
CA GLU A 339 -0.97 -1.22 25.05
C GLU A 339 -0.61 -2.72 25.02
N ILE A 340 0.18 -3.15 24.02
CA ILE A 340 0.63 -4.54 23.85
C ILE A 340 2.12 -4.62 23.53
N SER A 341 2.72 -5.81 23.70
CA SER A 341 4.09 -6.11 23.27
C SER A 341 4.16 -6.39 21.75
N PHE A 342 5.38 -6.31 21.19
CA PHE A 342 5.63 -6.56 19.76
C PHE A 342 5.14 -7.94 19.31
N LEU A 343 5.45 -8.99 20.08
CA LEU A 343 5.06 -10.37 19.75
C LEU A 343 3.54 -10.59 19.80
N ASN A 344 2.81 -9.78 20.55
CA ASN A 344 1.36 -9.88 20.65
C ASN A 344 0.65 -9.39 19.38
N ILE A 345 1.32 -8.61 18.50
CA ILE A 345 0.73 -8.19 17.22
C ILE A 345 0.30 -9.41 16.41
N SER A 346 1.23 -10.32 16.12
CA SER A 346 0.92 -11.52 15.32
C SER A 346 -0.04 -12.49 16.04
N LYS A 347 0.02 -12.57 17.38
CA LYS A 347 -0.91 -13.41 18.16
C LYS A 347 -2.36 -12.93 18.04
N ILE A 348 -2.60 -11.62 18.08
CA ILE A 348 -3.95 -11.04 17.91
C ILE A 348 -4.47 -11.35 16.52
N VAL A 349 -3.62 -11.17 15.49
CA VAL A 349 -3.99 -11.49 14.11
C VAL A 349 -4.38 -12.97 13.98
N GLU A 350 -3.54 -13.88 14.44
CA GLU A 350 -3.78 -15.33 14.40
C GLU A 350 -5.04 -15.73 15.16
N SER A 351 -5.23 -15.22 16.38
CA SER A 351 -6.41 -15.50 17.19
C SER A 351 -7.69 -14.99 16.54
N THR A 352 -7.64 -13.82 15.90
CA THR A 352 -8.79 -13.26 15.18
C THR A 352 -9.13 -14.09 13.95
N LEU A 353 -8.14 -14.49 13.15
CA LEU A 353 -8.33 -15.37 12.01
C LEU A 353 -8.97 -16.70 12.43
N ASN A 354 -8.43 -17.35 13.47
CA ASN A 354 -8.95 -18.60 13.99
C ASN A 354 -10.41 -18.48 14.50
N GLN A 355 -10.74 -17.37 15.16
CA GLN A 355 -12.12 -17.10 15.61
C GLN A 355 -13.10 -16.98 14.43
N HIS A 356 -12.69 -16.32 13.35
CA HIS A 356 -13.51 -16.18 12.15
C HIS A 356 -13.61 -17.48 11.34
N ALA A 357 -12.53 -18.24 11.24
CA ALA A 357 -12.51 -19.57 10.60
C ALA A 357 -13.47 -20.53 11.31
N ALA A 358 -13.43 -20.59 12.65
CA ALA A 358 -14.30 -21.45 13.46
C ALA A 358 -15.80 -21.12 13.28
N LYS A 359 -16.12 -19.86 12.96
CA LYS A 359 -17.50 -19.43 12.67
C LYS A 359 -17.89 -19.62 11.19
N SER A 360 -17.04 -20.25 10.37
CA SER A 360 -17.19 -20.37 8.92
C SER A 360 -17.42 -19.01 8.22
N CYS A 361 -16.83 -17.94 8.77
CA CYS A 361 -17.02 -16.58 8.27
C CYS A 361 -16.24 -16.25 7.01
N PHE A 362 -15.31 -17.12 6.58
CA PHE A 362 -14.54 -16.87 5.36
C PHE A 362 -15.37 -17.09 4.09
N GLY A 363 -16.22 -18.13 4.06
CA GLY A 363 -17.29 -18.34 3.09
C GLY A 363 -16.96 -18.10 1.62
N ALA A 364 -17.98 -17.89 0.83
CA ALA A 364 -17.85 -17.46 -0.56
C ALA A 364 -17.19 -16.07 -0.65
N ALA A 365 -16.56 -15.79 -1.81
CA ALA A 365 -16.06 -14.45 -2.11
C ALA A 365 -17.16 -13.40 -1.87
N PRO A 366 -16.81 -12.21 -1.34
CA PRO A 366 -17.80 -11.17 -1.14
C PRO A 366 -18.41 -10.75 -2.48
N LEU A 367 -19.71 -10.56 -2.50
CA LEU A 367 -20.44 -10.19 -3.71
C LEU A 367 -20.47 -8.68 -3.93
N GLU A 368 -20.33 -7.92 -2.85
CA GLU A 368 -20.41 -6.45 -2.86
C GLU A 368 -19.44 -5.81 -1.86
N ILE A 369 -19.16 -4.53 -2.09
CA ILE A 369 -18.29 -3.73 -1.19
C ILE A 369 -18.88 -3.62 0.21
N ALA A 370 -20.22 -3.65 0.34
CA ALA A 370 -20.89 -3.67 1.63
C ALA A 370 -20.49 -4.88 2.48
N ASP A 371 -20.30 -6.06 1.87
CA ASP A 371 -19.84 -7.27 2.56
C ASP A 371 -18.44 -7.10 3.15
N ILE A 372 -17.54 -6.44 2.40
CA ILE A 372 -16.18 -6.13 2.85
C ILE A 372 -16.21 -5.20 4.06
N ILE A 373 -17.04 -4.15 4.00
CA ILE A 373 -17.16 -3.18 5.10
C ILE A 373 -17.72 -3.84 6.36
N VAL A 374 -18.71 -4.71 6.22
CA VAL A 374 -19.27 -5.48 7.34
C VAL A 374 -18.22 -6.42 7.92
N THR A 375 -17.46 -7.11 7.06
CA THR A 375 -16.39 -8.02 7.47
C THR A 375 -15.28 -7.28 8.21
N ASP A 376 -14.79 -6.16 7.67
CA ASP A 376 -13.76 -5.31 8.31
C ASP A 376 -14.22 -4.85 9.70
N LYS A 377 -15.45 -4.35 9.83
CA LYS A 377 -16.01 -3.93 11.13
C LYS A 377 -16.09 -5.08 12.14
N ALA A 378 -16.55 -6.25 11.71
CA ALA A 378 -16.66 -7.43 12.56
C ALA A 378 -15.28 -7.93 13.02
N ALA A 379 -14.31 -7.96 12.10
CA ALA A 379 -12.94 -8.37 12.39
C ALA A 379 -12.24 -7.40 13.36
N ARG A 380 -12.43 -6.09 13.18
CA ARG A 380 -11.93 -5.07 14.12
C ARG A 380 -12.50 -5.22 15.52
N LEU A 381 -13.79 -5.55 15.63
CA LEU A 381 -14.42 -5.82 16.92
C LEU A 381 -13.80 -7.06 17.58
N SER A 382 -13.70 -8.17 16.84
CA SER A 382 -13.07 -9.40 17.31
C SER A 382 -11.60 -9.17 17.74
N ALA A 383 -10.82 -8.39 16.97
CA ALA A 383 -9.44 -8.07 17.34
C ALA A 383 -9.37 -7.27 18.65
N ARG A 384 -10.28 -6.32 18.89
CA ARG A 384 -10.37 -5.59 20.18
C ARG A 384 -10.75 -6.51 21.33
N GLU A 385 -11.61 -7.51 21.10
CA GLU A 385 -11.90 -8.55 22.12
C GLU A 385 -10.65 -9.39 22.45
N GLN A 386 -9.80 -9.69 21.46
CA GLN A 386 -8.53 -10.39 21.71
C GLN A 386 -7.53 -9.52 22.51
N LEU A 387 -7.51 -8.20 22.25
CA LEU A 387 -6.70 -7.27 23.06
C LEU A 387 -7.04 -7.32 24.55
N GLN A 388 -8.33 -7.45 24.89
CA GLN A 388 -8.79 -7.49 26.29
C GLN A 388 -8.42 -8.80 27.03
N LYS A 389 -7.98 -9.84 26.29
CA LYS A 389 -7.59 -11.13 26.87
C LYS A 389 -6.09 -11.27 27.14
N LEU A 390 -5.29 -10.28 26.73
CA LEU A 390 -3.84 -10.22 26.96
C LEU A 390 -3.49 -9.55 28.27
#